data_6e287378014dc5ba3926fcd70639c5d2
#
_entry.id   6e287378014dc5ba3926fcd70639c5d2
#
_cell.length_a   1.000
_cell.length_b   1.000
_cell.length_c   1.000
_cell.angle_alpha   90.00
_cell.angle_beta   90.00
_cell.angle_gamma   90.00
#
_symmetry.space_group_name_H-M   'P 1'
#
loop_
_entity.id
_entity.type
_entity.pdbx_description
1 polymer ?
#
loop_
_entity_poly.entity_id
_entity_poly.type
_entity_poly.pdbx_seq_one_letter_code
_entity_poly.pdbx_strand_id
1 'polypeptide(L)'
;MGEEVELAKKLMAGLLERIGVKAEVEGVLEEGDLHLEIKGDQEGILIGRHGRTLDSFQFLINRMVNKRLETPVRIVLDINDYRKRKTENLKKMAIRIGDKVK
;
A
#
# COMPACT_ATOMS: atom_id res chain seq x y z
N MET A 1 -3.31 21.39 -2.22
CA MET A 1 -3.88 20.16 -1.65
C MET A 1 -3.82 18.93 -2.52
N GLY A 2 -3.53 19.05 -3.80
CA GLY A 2 -3.28 17.89 -4.65
C GLY A 2 -1.81 17.59 -4.84
N GLU A 3 -0.94 18.45 -4.35
CA GLU A 3 0.50 18.36 -4.57
C GLU A 3 1.12 17.13 -3.92
N GLU A 4 0.71 16.80 -2.67
CA GLU A 4 1.25 15.64 -1.97
C GLU A 4 0.80 14.33 -2.62
N VAL A 5 -0.42 14.30 -3.14
CA VAL A 5 -0.93 13.13 -3.86
C VAL A 5 -0.14 12.91 -5.15
N GLU A 6 0.04 13.97 -5.94
CA GLU A 6 0.79 13.90 -7.20
C GLU A 6 2.26 13.54 -6.97
N LEU A 7 2.88 14.11 -5.94
CA LEU A 7 4.26 13.81 -5.59
C LEU A 7 4.41 12.33 -5.21
N ALA A 8 3.52 11.84 -4.35
CA ALA A 8 3.56 10.44 -3.90
C ALA A 8 3.35 9.47 -5.05
N LYS A 9 2.38 9.75 -5.91
CA LYS A 9 2.10 8.92 -7.09
C LYS A 9 3.32 8.87 -8.02
N LYS A 10 3.91 10.01 -8.28
CA LYS A 10 5.07 10.11 -9.16
C LYS A 10 6.27 9.34 -8.61
N LEU A 11 6.56 9.50 -7.34
CA LEU A 11 7.68 8.79 -6.70
C LEU A 11 7.45 7.29 -6.67
N MET A 12 6.23 6.86 -6.34
CA MET A 12 5.91 5.43 -6.32
C MET A 12 5.96 4.81 -7.72
N ALA A 13 5.42 5.51 -8.72
CA ALA A 13 5.48 5.05 -10.10
C ALA A 13 6.93 4.92 -10.58
N GLY A 14 7.79 5.86 -10.20
CA GLY A 14 9.21 5.81 -10.52
C GLY A 14 9.93 4.61 -9.91
N LEU A 15 9.59 4.28 -8.67
CA LEU A 15 10.15 3.10 -8.01
C LEU A 15 9.73 1.81 -8.71
N LEU A 16 8.45 1.70 -9.06
CA LEU A 16 7.93 0.53 -9.77
C LEU A 16 8.59 0.35 -11.12
N GLU A 17 8.76 1.44 -11.86
CA GLU A 17 9.43 1.40 -13.15
C GLU A 17 10.86 0.89 -13.03
N ARG A 18 11.60 1.35 -12.01
CA ARG A 18 12.98 0.95 -11.79
C ARG A 18 13.15 -0.52 -11.47
N ILE A 19 12.17 -1.13 -10.82
CA ILE A 19 12.21 -2.56 -10.51
C ILE A 19 11.55 -3.41 -11.60
N GLY A 20 11.12 -2.80 -12.69
CA GLY A 20 10.56 -3.50 -13.83
C GLY A 20 9.11 -3.94 -13.65
N VAL A 21 8.37 -3.33 -12.76
CA VAL A 21 6.98 -3.66 -12.51
C VAL A 21 6.08 -2.67 -13.24
N LYS A 22 5.19 -3.18 -14.07
CA LYS A 22 4.19 -2.37 -14.75
C LYS A 22 2.92 -2.37 -13.91
N ALA A 23 2.59 -1.20 -13.40
CA ALA A 23 1.41 -1.05 -12.55
C ALA A 23 0.94 0.39 -12.58
N GLU A 24 -0.33 0.60 -12.24
CA GLU A 24 -0.91 1.93 -12.09
C GLU A 24 -0.93 2.30 -10.61
N VAL A 25 -0.75 3.58 -10.32
CA VAL A 25 -0.81 4.08 -8.96
C VAL A 25 -1.92 5.11 -8.87
N GLU A 26 -2.84 4.88 -7.93
CA GLU A 26 -3.91 5.83 -7.63
C GLU A 26 -3.71 6.37 -6.22
N GLY A 27 -4.12 7.61 -5.99
CA GLY A 27 -3.97 8.22 -4.68
C GLY A 27 -5.22 8.97 -4.26
N VAL A 28 -5.57 8.85 -2.98
CA VAL A 28 -6.73 9.52 -2.39
C VAL A 28 -6.37 9.99 -0.98
N LEU A 29 -6.76 11.22 -0.63
CA LEU A 29 -6.66 11.71 0.74
C LEU A 29 -7.96 11.38 1.47
N GLU A 30 -7.84 10.63 2.56
CA GLU A 30 -8.96 10.27 3.41
C GLU A 30 -8.58 10.43 4.87
N GLU A 31 -9.36 11.18 5.63
CA GLU A 31 -9.18 11.36 7.07
C GLU A 31 -7.74 11.78 7.46
N GLY A 32 -7.11 12.61 6.60
CA GLY A 32 -5.76 13.08 6.86
C GLY A 32 -4.66 12.16 6.39
N ASP A 33 -4.99 10.96 5.96
CA ASP A 33 -4.02 9.99 5.43
C ASP A 33 -4.07 9.97 3.90
N LEU A 34 -2.92 9.75 3.30
CA LEU A 34 -2.81 9.59 1.85
C LEU A 34 -2.76 8.10 1.52
N HIS A 35 -3.80 7.60 0.88
CA HIS A 35 -3.88 6.21 0.46
C HIS A 35 -3.41 6.06 -0.97
N LEU A 36 -2.34 5.29 -1.16
CA LEU A 36 -1.83 4.95 -2.48
C LEU A 36 -2.18 3.50 -2.79
N GLU A 37 -2.90 3.31 -3.87
CA GLU A 37 -3.28 1.98 -4.34
C GLU A 37 -2.52 1.64 -5.60
N ILE A 38 -1.81 0.52 -5.58
CA ILE A 38 -1.10 0.01 -6.75
C ILE A 38 -1.99 -1.04 -7.40
N LYS A 39 -2.24 -0.90 -8.69
CA LYS A 39 -3.03 -1.85 -9.46
C LYS A 39 -2.17 -2.49 -10.52
N GLY A 40 -1.93 -3.77 -10.41
CA GLY A 40 -1.07 -4.48 -11.35
C GLY A 40 -1.14 -5.99 -11.19
N ASP A 41 -0.52 -6.68 -12.13
CA ASP A 41 -0.55 -8.14 -12.20
C ASP A 41 0.58 -8.82 -11.43
N GLN A 42 1.58 -8.07 -11.01
CA GLN A 42 2.75 -8.61 -10.31
C GLN A 42 2.67 -8.41 -8.80
N GLU A 43 1.51 -8.69 -8.27
CA GLU A 43 1.20 -8.49 -6.86
C GLU A 43 2.14 -9.28 -5.94
N GLY A 44 2.49 -10.51 -6.28
CA GLY A 44 3.38 -11.34 -5.47
C GLY A 44 4.76 -10.74 -5.23
N ILE A 45 5.31 -10.05 -6.23
CA ILE A 45 6.62 -9.38 -6.12
C ILE A 45 6.54 -8.21 -5.13
N LEU A 46 5.45 -7.44 -5.20
CA LEU A 46 5.29 -6.23 -4.38
C LEU A 46 4.85 -6.53 -2.95
N ILE A 47 4.10 -7.60 -2.76
CA ILE A 47 3.64 -7.99 -1.42
C ILE A 47 4.76 -8.68 -0.64
N GLY A 48 5.47 -9.63 -1.29
CA GLY A 48 6.47 -10.44 -0.63
C GLY A 48 5.85 -11.40 0.37
N ARG A 49 6.65 -11.91 1.30
CA ARG A 49 6.14 -12.82 2.33
C ARG A 49 5.35 -12.04 3.38
N HIS A 50 4.09 -12.40 3.54
CA HIS A 50 3.21 -11.81 4.57
C HIS A 50 3.12 -10.28 4.50
N GLY A 51 3.35 -9.70 3.34
CA GLY A 51 3.27 -8.26 3.16
C GLY A 51 4.53 -7.50 3.55
N ARG A 52 5.64 -8.17 3.80
CA ARG A 52 6.90 -7.52 4.21
C ARG A 52 7.45 -6.55 3.18
N THR A 53 7.42 -6.94 1.91
CA THR A 53 7.89 -6.07 0.84
C THR A 53 7.01 -4.84 0.72
N LEU A 54 5.70 -5.03 0.81
CA LEU A 54 4.74 -3.94 0.77
C LEU A 54 4.96 -2.96 1.92
N ASP A 55 5.20 -3.48 3.14
CA ASP A 55 5.48 -2.66 4.31
C ASP A 55 6.78 -1.87 4.15
N SER A 56 7.80 -2.48 3.56
CA SER A 56 9.07 -1.81 3.28
C SER A 56 8.90 -0.67 2.29
N PHE A 57 8.14 -0.89 1.23
CA PHE A 57 7.83 0.16 0.25
C PHE A 57 7.04 1.29 0.90
N GLN A 58 6.08 0.96 1.78
CA GLN A 58 5.32 1.96 2.50
C GLN A 58 6.24 2.84 3.36
N PHE A 59 7.16 2.23 4.07
CA PHE A 59 8.12 2.95 4.88
C PHE A 59 8.98 3.89 4.03
N LEU A 60 9.50 3.39 2.91
CA LEU A 60 10.32 4.17 2.00
C LEU A 60 9.57 5.36 1.39
N ILE A 61 8.35 5.11 0.90
CA ILE A 61 7.57 6.17 0.26
C ILE A 61 7.18 7.26 1.27
N ASN A 62 6.90 6.88 2.52
CA ASN A 62 6.64 7.85 3.57
C ASN A 62 7.85 8.76 3.79
N ARG A 63 9.04 8.19 3.86
CA ARG A 63 10.26 8.97 4.04
C ARG A 63 10.56 9.87 2.85
N MET A 64 10.45 9.33 1.65
CA MET A 64 10.76 10.06 0.42
C MET A 64 9.82 11.25 0.21
N VAL A 65 8.54 11.05 0.42
CA VAL A 65 7.54 12.10 0.24
C VAL A 65 7.66 13.16 1.33
N ASN A 66 7.71 12.73 2.59
CA ASN A 66 7.70 13.66 3.72
C ASN A 66 8.97 14.51 3.81
N LYS A 67 10.05 14.02 3.23
CA LYS A 67 11.30 14.79 3.13
C LYS A 67 11.13 16.04 2.27
N ARG A 68 10.16 16.02 1.36
CA ARG A 68 9.89 17.11 0.42
C ARG A 68 8.69 17.97 0.79
N LEU A 69 7.97 17.59 1.85
CA LEU A 69 6.78 18.31 2.29
C LEU A 69 7.08 19.09 3.57
N GLU A 70 6.49 20.27 3.68
CA GLU A 70 6.60 21.08 4.91
C GLU A 70 5.78 20.46 6.03
N THR A 71 4.60 19.96 5.69
CA THR A 71 3.72 19.30 6.67
C THR A 71 3.70 17.81 6.38
N PRO A 72 4.15 16.98 7.32
CA PRO A 72 4.16 15.52 7.10
C PRO A 72 2.77 14.96 6.87
N VAL A 73 2.69 13.96 6.00
CA VAL A 73 1.46 13.23 5.72
C VAL A 73 1.75 11.74 5.87
N ARG A 74 0.82 11.00 6.45
CA ARG A 74 0.94 9.56 6.56
C ARG A 74 0.48 8.92 5.25
N ILE A 75 1.33 8.08 4.67
CA ILE A 75 1.00 7.37 3.44
C ILE A 75 0.74 5.91 3.78
N VAL A 76 -0.41 5.42 3.35
CA VAL A 76 -0.78 4.01 3.47
C VAL A 76 -0.73 3.42 2.06
N LEU A 77 0.14 2.46 1.86
CA LEU A 77 0.35 1.83 0.56
C LEU A 77 -0.32 0.47 0.55
N ASP A 78 -1.06 0.18 -0.52
CA ASP A 78 -1.64 -1.12 -0.72
C ASP A 78 -1.55 -1.52 -2.19
N ILE A 79 -1.78 -2.78 -2.48
CA ILE A 79 -1.79 -3.31 -3.84
C ILE A 79 -3.00 -4.21 -4.02
N ASN A 80 -3.83 -3.91 -5.01
CA ASN A 80 -5.02 -4.69 -5.35
C ASN A 80 -5.89 -5.04 -4.11
N ASP A 81 -6.00 -4.11 -3.18
CA ASP A 81 -6.74 -4.28 -1.91
C ASP A 81 -6.23 -5.46 -1.07
N TYR A 82 -4.94 -5.76 -1.14
CA TYR A 82 -4.34 -6.89 -0.43
C TYR A 82 -4.58 -6.83 1.09
N ARG A 83 -4.36 -5.68 1.72
CA ARG A 83 -4.51 -5.57 3.18
C ARG A 83 -5.92 -5.85 3.62
N LYS A 84 -6.90 -5.35 2.87
CA LYS A 84 -8.32 -5.61 3.12
C LYS A 84 -8.66 -7.09 2.94
N ARG A 85 -8.21 -7.69 1.84
CA ARG A 85 -8.43 -9.12 1.56
C ARG A 85 -7.82 -10.01 2.66
N LYS A 86 -6.61 -9.67 3.11
CA LYS A 86 -5.93 -10.40 4.17
C LYS A 86 -6.73 -10.35 5.49
N THR A 87 -7.21 -9.19 5.86
CA THR A 87 -8.03 -9.00 7.07
C THR A 87 -9.31 -9.82 7.01
N GLU A 88 -10.02 -9.78 5.88
CA GLU A 88 -11.24 -10.55 5.68
C GLU A 88 -10.99 -12.05 5.77
N ASN A 89 -9.91 -12.54 5.16
CA ASN A 89 -9.55 -13.95 5.22
C ASN A 89 -9.22 -14.42 6.64
N LEU A 90 -8.51 -13.60 7.39
CA LEU A 90 -8.19 -13.92 8.78
C LEU A 90 -9.44 -13.99 9.65
N LYS A 91 -10.40 -13.08 9.44
CA LYS A 91 -11.69 -13.11 10.14
C LYS A 91 -12.46 -14.39 9.84
N LYS A 92 -12.51 -14.79 8.58
CA LYS A 92 -13.19 -16.03 8.17
C LYS A 92 -12.53 -17.26 8.81
N MET A 93 -11.23 -17.30 8.85
CA MET A 93 -10.49 -18.39 9.47
C MET A 93 -10.76 -18.47 10.98
N ALA A 94 -10.77 -17.34 11.65
CA ALA A 94 -11.06 -17.27 13.07
C ALA A 94 -12.45 -17.79 13.41
N ILE A 95 -13.45 -17.45 12.61
CA ILE A 95 -14.82 -17.93 12.78
C ILE A 95 -14.87 -19.45 12.62
N ARG A 96 -14.20 -20.01 11.61
CA ARG A 96 -14.13 -21.45 11.38
C ARG A 96 -13.53 -22.19 12.56
N ILE A 97 -12.44 -21.68 13.09
CA ILE A 97 -11.76 -22.28 14.24
C ILE A 97 -12.69 -22.27 15.46
N GLY A 98 -13.39 -21.16 15.68
CA GLY A 98 -14.35 -21.05 16.76
C GLY A 98 -15.48 -22.08 16.67
N ASP A 99 -16.01 -22.28 15.47
CA ASP A 99 -17.06 -23.27 15.23
C ASP A 99 -16.58 -24.70 15.50
N LYS A 100 -15.34 -25.00 15.17
CA LYS A 100 -14.76 -26.33 15.36
C LYS A 100 -14.51 -26.64 16.85
N VAL A 101 -14.24 -25.64 17.63
CA VAL A 101 -13.95 -25.80 19.06
C VAL A 101 -15.22 -26.05 19.87
N LYS A 102 -16.35 -25.70 19.34
CA LYS A 102 -17.63 -25.99 19.96
C LYS A 102 -18.01 -27.46 19.76
#